data_6e006b75d8c82e3f7131ace9981126cc
#
_entry.id   6e006b75d8c82e3f7131ace9981126cc
#
_cell.length_a   1.000
_cell.length_b   1.000
_cell.length_c   1.000
_cell.angle_alpha   90.00
_cell.angle_beta   90.00
_cell.angle_gamma   90.00
#
_symmetry.space_group_name_H-M   'P 1'
#
loop_
_entity.id
_entity.type
_entity.pdbx_description
1 polymer ?
#
loop_
_entity_poly.entity_id
_entity_poly.type
_entity_poly.pdbx_seq_one_letter_code
_entity_poly.pdbx_strand_id
1 'polypeptide(L)'
;MKIDTKPLAIGKNSMEIEGSWSQIDQADEIMIAMYSIDANDDMVKSLQAERDAMKKSMNFLKDLFGLSTKQVDKIYNHVDSQTLNLYMSYVCGLVKGGKAESFADFEREVEETKHPKEQPVKSDE
;
A
#
# COMPACT_ATOMS: atom_id res chain seq x y z
N MET A 1 -1.35 3.19 -17.08
CA MET A 1 -1.98 2.33 -16.07
C MET A 1 -2.73 3.16 -15.05
N LYS A 2 -3.97 2.82 -14.77
CA LYS A 2 -4.79 3.58 -13.82
C LYS A 2 -4.72 2.99 -12.42
N ILE A 3 -4.56 3.87 -11.44
CA ILE A 3 -4.61 3.47 -10.03
C ILE A 3 -5.82 4.16 -9.39
N ASP A 4 -6.61 3.39 -8.65
CA ASP A 4 -7.74 3.90 -7.89
C ASP A 4 -7.21 4.78 -6.74
N THR A 5 -7.67 6.03 -6.66
CA THR A 5 -7.25 6.97 -5.63
C THR A 5 -8.38 7.37 -4.69
N LYS A 6 -9.53 6.71 -4.78
CA LYS A 6 -10.67 7.00 -3.91
C LYS A 6 -10.32 6.91 -2.41
N PRO A 7 -9.54 5.89 -1.97
CA PRO A 7 -9.22 5.79 -0.55
C PRO A 7 -8.44 6.98 0.01
N LEU A 8 -7.76 7.73 -0.84
CA LEU A 8 -6.96 8.88 -0.41
C LEU A 8 -7.78 10.17 -0.31
N ALA A 9 -8.97 10.21 -0.93
CA ALA A 9 -9.85 11.37 -0.92
C ALA A 9 -9.15 12.66 -1.38
N ILE A 10 -8.41 12.57 -2.49
CA ILE A 10 -7.64 13.69 -3.02
C ILE A 10 -8.37 14.47 -4.11
N GLY A 11 -9.66 14.23 -4.27
CA GLY A 11 -10.47 14.95 -5.27
C GLY A 11 -10.52 14.29 -6.62
N LYS A 12 -9.79 13.19 -6.81
CA LYS A 12 -9.83 12.40 -8.05
C LYS A 12 -10.06 10.95 -7.69
N ASN A 13 -10.79 10.24 -8.55
CA ASN A 13 -11.13 8.84 -8.31
C ASN A 13 -10.07 7.88 -8.83
N SER A 14 -9.25 8.32 -9.78
CA SER A 14 -8.16 7.51 -10.31
C SER A 14 -7.09 8.41 -10.90
N MET A 15 -5.88 7.89 -11.04
CA MET A 15 -4.77 8.60 -11.66
C MET A 15 -3.98 7.65 -12.54
N GLU A 16 -3.45 8.21 -13.65
CA GLU A 16 -2.58 7.45 -14.55
C GLU A 16 -1.16 7.48 -14.01
N ILE A 17 -0.48 6.35 -14.10
CA ILE A 17 0.96 6.26 -13.80
C ILE A 17 1.66 5.51 -14.91
N GLU A 18 2.98 5.69 -14.98
CA GLU A 18 3.77 5.09 -16.05
C GLU A 18 4.33 3.71 -15.70
N GLY A 19 4.62 3.45 -14.45
CA GLY A 19 5.28 2.21 -14.05
C GLY A 19 6.74 2.17 -14.49
N SER A 20 7.42 3.31 -14.39
CA SER A 20 8.83 3.42 -14.77
C SER A 20 9.72 2.65 -13.78
N TRP A 21 10.97 2.38 -14.20
CA TRP A 21 11.92 1.72 -13.29
C TRP A 21 12.15 2.51 -12.01
N SER A 22 12.13 3.85 -12.11
CA SER A 22 12.23 4.69 -10.91
C SER A 22 11.08 4.43 -9.95
N GLN A 23 9.87 4.31 -10.46
CA GLN A 23 8.70 4.02 -9.65
C GLN A 23 8.74 2.61 -9.07
N ILE A 24 9.20 1.64 -9.86
CA ILE A 24 9.37 0.26 -9.40
C ILE A 24 10.39 0.19 -8.27
N ASP A 25 11.52 0.89 -8.43
CA ASP A 25 12.56 0.92 -7.40
C ASP A 25 12.04 1.50 -6.09
N GLN A 26 11.27 2.58 -6.15
CA GLN A 26 10.66 3.18 -4.97
C GLN A 26 9.64 2.22 -4.33
N ALA A 27 8.85 1.53 -5.14
CA ALA A 27 7.90 0.55 -4.63
C ALA A 27 8.62 -0.58 -3.90
N ASP A 28 9.72 -1.08 -4.47
CA ASP A 28 10.53 -2.12 -3.82
C ASP A 28 11.10 -1.64 -2.50
N GLU A 29 11.57 -0.40 -2.47
CA GLU A 29 12.13 0.20 -1.25
C GLU A 29 11.10 0.22 -0.13
N ILE A 30 9.86 0.57 -0.48
CA ILE A 30 8.77 0.59 0.49
C ILE A 30 8.45 -0.82 0.99
N MET A 31 8.39 -1.78 0.09
CA MET A 31 8.09 -3.16 0.48
C MET A 31 9.18 -3.72 1.37
N ILE A 32 10.44 -3.44 1.07
CA ILE A 32 11.56 -3.84 1.93
C ILE A 32 11.40 -3.21 3.32
N ALA A 33 11.08 -1.93 3.38
CA ALA A 33 10.89 -1.24 4.65
C ALA A 33 9.75 -1.84 5.45
N MET A 34 8.65 -2.19 4.80
CA MET A 34 7.50 -2.79 5.48
C MET A 34 7.82 -4.18 6.02
N TYR A 35 8.51 -5.00 5.24
CA TYR A 35 8.93 -6.34 5.71
C TYR A 35 9.95 -6.24 6.85
N SER A 36 10.75 -5.18 6.87
CA SER A 36 11.74 -4.97 7.92
C SER A 36 11.10 -4.73 9.29
N ILE A 37 9.87 -4.25 9.33
CA ILE A 37 9.17 -4.04 10.59
C ILE A 37 9.04 -5.36 11.36
N ASP A 38 8.58 -6.40 10.67
CA ASP A 38 8.33 -7.69 11.31
C ASP A 38 9.62 -8.48 11.52
N ALA A 39 10.69 -8.12 10.83
CA ALA A 39 11.96 -8.85 10.91
C ALA A 39 12.81 -8.45 12.12
N ASN A 40 12.43 -7.37 12.83
CA ASN A 40 13.21 -6.89 13.96
C ASN A 40 12.69 -7.45 15.28
N ASP A 41 13.58 -8.00 16.09
CA ASP A 41 13.26 -8.50 17.43
C ASP A 41 13.24 -7.37 18.45
N ASP A 42 13.97 -6.29 18.18
CA ASP A 42 14.08 -5.14 19.07
C ASP A 42 12.88 -4.21 18.81
N MET A 43 12.09 -3.93 19.85
CA MET A 43 10.92 -3.08 19.75
C MET A 43 11.25 -1.68 19.23
N VAL A 44 12.36 -1.10 19.72
CA VAL A 44 12.76 0.26 19.28
C VAL A 44 13.10 0.25 17.80
N LYS A 45 13.84 -0.73 17.34
CA LYS A 45 14.19 -0.85 15.92
C LYS A 45 12.95 -1.10 15.06
N SER A 46 12.01 -1.89 15.58
CA SER A 46 10.77 -2.16 14.88
C SER A 46 9.95 -0.87 14.71
N LEU A 47 9.86 -0.05 15.75
CA LEU A 47 9.16 1.23 15.68
C LEU A 47 9.85 2.20 14.73
N GLN A 48 11.18 2.22 14.72
CA GLN A 48 11.93 3.06 13.78
C GLN A 48 11.70 2.62 12.36
N ALA A 49 11.66 1.30 12.11
CA ALA A 49 11.39 0.76 10.78
C ALA A 49 9.97 1.12 10.33
N GLU A 50 9.01 1.09 11.23
CA GLU A 50 7.62 1.48 10.94
C GLU A 50 7.55 2.95 10.53
N ARG A 51 8.21 3.82 11.28
CA ARG A 51 8.23 5.25 10.95
C ARG A 51 8.92 5.50 9.62
N ASP A 52 10.02 4.81 9.36
CA ASP A 52 10.74 4.94 8.10
C ASP A 52 9.88 4.49 6.93
N ALA A 53 9.19 3.36 7.07
CA ALA A 53 8.29 2.86 6.03
C ALA A 53 7.18 3.87 5.74
N MET A 54 6.62 4.51 6.77
CA MET A 54 5.56 5.49 6.61
C MET A 54 6.05 6.73 5.87
N LYS A 55 7.25 7.23 6.22
CA LYS A 55 7.82 8.39 5.55
C LYS A 55 8.06 8.10 4.07
N LYS A 56 8.61 6.93 3.78
CA LYS A 56 8.85 6.52 2.40
C LYS A 56 7.54 6.40 1.63
N SER A 57 6.50 5.86 2.27
CA SER A 57 5.18 5.72 1.66
C SER A 57 4.59 7.08 1.31
N MET A 58 4.65 8.04 2.23
CA MET A 58 4.11 9.37 1.98
C MET A 58 4.86 10.08 0.85
N ASN A 59 6.18 9.98 0.84
CA ASN A 59 6.98 10.58 -0.24
C ASN A 59 6.69 9.93 -1.58
N PHE A 60 6.52 8.61 -1.59
CA PHE A 60 6.20 7.88 -2.80
C PHE A 60 4.85 8.31 -3.39
N LEU A 61 3.82 8.39 -2.55
CA LEU A 61 2.50 8.82 -2.99
C LEU A 61 2.54 10.26 -3.49
N LYS A 62 3.28 11.12 -2.80
CA LYS A 62 3.43 12.52 -3.21
C LYS A 62 4.01 12.60 -4.61
N ASP A 63 5.09 11.88 -4.87
CA ASP A 63 5.77 11.91 -6.15
C ASP A 63 4.95 11.23 -7.24
N LEU A 64 4.37 10.07 -6.92
CA LEU A 64 3.64 9.28 -7.88
C LEU A 64 2.39 10.01 -8.40
N PHE A 65 1.66 10.65 -7.51
CA PHE A 65 0.40 11.31 -7.84
C PHE A 65 0.51 12.83 -7.95
N GLY A 66 1.70 13.39 -7.76
CA GLY A 66 1.90 14.84 -7.84
C GLY A 66 1.12 15.60 -6.78
N LEU A 67 1.11 15.08 -5.55
CA LEU A 67 0.31 15.69 -4.47
C LEU A 67 0.97 16.91 -3.88
N SER A 68 0.14 17.85 -3.41
CA SER A 68 0.63 18.99 -2.64
C SER A 68 0.94 18.54 -1.20
N THR A 69 1.72 19.36 -0.49
CA THR A 69 1.99 19.11 0.92
C THR A 69 0.70 19.01 1.72
N LYS A 70 -0.28 19.86 1.40
CA LYS A 70 -1.57 19.84 2.08
C LYS A 70 -2.32 18.52 1.86
N GLN A 71 -2.28 17.99 0.65
CA GLN A 71 -2.91 16.70 0.35
C GLN A 71 -2.21 15.57 1.10
N VAL A 72 -0.89 15.57 1.14
CA VAL A 72 -0.11 14.58 1.88
C VAL A 72 -0.44 14.63 3.37
N ASP A 73 -0.50 15.83 3.95
CA ASP A 73 -0.85 16.01 5.35
C ASP A 73 -2.25 15.46 5.66
N LYS A 74 -3.18 15.69 4.75
CA LYS A 74 -4.54 15.20 4.91
C LYS A 74 -4.60 13.69 4.90
N ILE A 75 -3.88 13.07 3.98
CA ILE A 75 -3.79 11.61 3.94
C ILE A 75 -3.18 11.07 5.24
N TYR A 76 -2.05 11.64 5.63
CA TYR A 76 -1.31 11.21 6.80
C TYR A 76 -2.15 11.29 8.08
N ASN A 77 -2.99 12.32 8.20
CA ASN A 77 -3.74 12.57 9.42
C ASN A 77 -5.14 11.96 9.44
N HIS A 78 -5.69 11.57 8.28
CA HIS A 78 -7.10 11.19 8.21
C HIS A 78 -7.37 9.81 7.63
N VAL A 79 -6.47 9.24 6.86
CA VAL A 79 -6.64 7.86 6.38
C VAL A 79 -6.14 6.93 7.47
N ASP A 80 -6.97 5.96 7.87
CA ASP A 80 -6.56 5.07 8.95
C ASP A 80 -5.40 4.18 8.53
N SER A 81 -4.61 3.74 9.53
CA SER A 81 -3.35 3.05 9.27
C SER A 81 -3.53 1.72 8.53
N GLN A 82 -4.56 0.97 8.85
CA GLN A 82 -4.79 -0.31 8.16
C GLN A 82 -5.12 -0.10 6.68
N THR A 83 -5.98 0.86 6.41
CA THR A 83 -6.34 1.20 5.02
C THR A 83 -5.12 1.68 4.27
N LEU A 84 -4.31 2.54 4.89
CA LEU A 84 -3.13 3.10 4.24
C LEU A 84 -2.09 2.02 3.94
N ASN A 85 -1.84 1.12 4.89
CA ASN A 85 -0.90 0.03 4.68
C ASN A 85 -1.35 -0.89 3.54
N LEU A 86 -2.64 -1.21 3.52
CA LEU A 86 -3.21 -2.04 2.47
C LEU A 86 -3.15 -1.33 1.13
N TYR A 87 -3.43 -0.03 1.14
CA TYR A 87 -3.36 0.79 -0.07
C TYR A 87 -1.94 0.82 -0.64
N MET A 88 -0.93 0.91 0.22
CA MET A 88 0.46 0.88 -0.25
C MET A 88 0.79 -0.43 -0.94
N SER A 89 0.32 -1.57 -0.40
CA SER A 89 0.51 -2.86 -1.05
C SER A 89 -0.17 -2.89 -2.42
N TYR A 90 -1.36 -2.34 -2.51
CA TYR A 90 -2.11 -2.23 -3.75
C TYR A 90 -1.34 -1.43 -4.80
N VAL A 91 -0.89 -0.23 -4.42
CA VAL A 91 -0.18 0.66 -5.33
C VAL A 91 1.15 0.05 -5.77
N CYS A 92 1.92 -0.48 -4.84
CA CYS A 92 3.21 -1.09 -5.17
C CYS A 92 3.03 -2.27 -6.13
N GLY A 93 2.00 -3.07 -5.91
CA GLY A 93 1.70 -4.18 -6.81
C GLY A 93 1.37 -3.73 -8.23
N LEU A 94 0.57 -2.66 -8.36
CA LEU A 94 0.21 -2.14 -9.68
C LEU A 94 1.41 -1.53 -10.39
N VAL A 95 2.22 -0.77 -9.65
CA VAL A 95 3.43 -0.17 -10.22
C VAL A 95 4.36 -1.23 -10.80
N LYS A 96 4.40 -2.40 -10.18
CA LYS A 96 5.24 -3.51 -10.61
C LYS A 96 4.57 -4.39 -11.67
N GLY A 97 3.45 -3.96 -12.20
CA GLY A 97 2.79 -4.67 -13.28
C GLY A 97 1.72 -5.66 -12.85
N GLY A 98 1.22 -5.52 -11.65
CA GLY A 98 0.15 -6.37 -11.16
C GLY A 98 -1.17 -6.14 -11.88
N LYS A 99 -2.16 -6.95 -11.54
CA LYS A 99 -3.46 -6.93 -12.16
C LYS A 99 -4.16 -5.59 -11.91
N ALA A 100 -4.61 -4.95 -12.98
CA ALA A 100 -5.35 -3.69 -12.88
C ALA A 100 -6.72 -3.94 -12.28
N GLU A 101 -7.02 -3.30 -11.15
CA GLU A 101 -8.30 -3.47 -10.45
C GLU A 101 -8.53 -2.28 -9.52
N SER A 102 -9.75 -2.16 -9.01
CA SER A 102 -10.05 -1.14 -8.02
C SER A 102 -9.48 -1.57 -6.66
N PHE A 103 -9.33 -0.58 -5.77
CA PHE A 103 -8.88 -0.89 -4.41
C PHE A 103 -9.89 -1.79 -3.69
N ALA A 104 -11.19 -1.58 -3.91
CA ALA A 104 -12.22 -2.40 -3.30
C ALA A 104 -12.09 -3.87 -3.71
N ASP A 105 -11.80 -4.12 -4.98
CA ASP A 105 -11.59 -5.49 -5.46
C ASP A 105 -10.34 -6.10 -4.84
N PHE A 106 -9.27 -5.32 -4.75
CA PHE A 106 -8.04 -5.75 -4.12
C PHE A 106 -8.27 -6.10 -2.64
N GLU A 107 -8.98 -5.24 -1.94
CA GLU A 107 -9.33 -5.44 -0.53
C GLU A 107 -10.08 -6.75 -0.33
N ARG A 108 -11.05 -7.01 -1.20
CA ARG A 108 -11.85 -8.23 -1.14
C ARG A 108 -10.98 -9.47 -1.37
N GLU A 109 -10.07 -9.40 -2.31
CA GLU A 109 -9.17 -10.53 -2.60
C GLU A 109 -8.24 -10.82 -1.43
N VAL A 110 -7.73 -9.78 -0.78
CA VAL A 110 -6.90 -9.94 0.40
C VAL A 110 -7.69 -10.59 1.52
N GLU A 111 -8.93 -10.16 1.73
CA GLU A 111 -9.78 -10.71 2.77
C GLU A 111 -10.09 -12.19 2.50
N GLU A 112 -10.35 -12.55 1.27
CA GLU A 112 -10.59 -13.94 0.88
C GLU A 112 -9.34 -14.79 1.11
N THR A 113 -8.17 -14.24 0.89
CA THR A 113 -6.92 -14.95 1.13
C THR A 113 -6.70 -15.20 2.62
N LYS A 114 -7.06 -14.22 3.46
CA LYS A 114 -6.93 -14.37 4.90
C LYS A 114 -7.93 -15.35 5.48
N HIS A 115 -9.13 -15.38 4.92
CA HIS A 115 -10.24 -16.18 5.42
C HIS A 115 -10.87 -16.98 4.29
N PRO A 116 -10.13 -17.93 3.72
CA PRO A 116 -10.65 -18.69 2.59
C PRO A 116 -11.82 -19.55 3.05
N LYS A 117 -12.95 -19.39 2.38
CA LYS A 117 -14.18 -20.11 2.73
C LYS A 117 -14.12 -21.58 2.42
N GLU A 118 -13.35 -21.92 1.44
CA GLU A 118 -13.24 -23.29 0.98
C GLU A 118 -12.26 -24.11 1.79
N GLN A 119 -11.83 -23.58 2.87
CA GLN A 119 -10.95 -24.28 3.80
C GLN A 119 -11.80 -25.11 4.74
N PRO A 120 -12.53 -25.93 4.38
CA PRO A 120 -13.33 -26.77 5.24
C PRO A 120 -12.61 -27.98 5.63
N VAL A 121 -12.26 -28.22 5.56
CA VAL A 121 -11.90 -28.97 5.63
C VAL A 121 -11.31 -29.84 5.98
N LYS A 122 -11.12 -29.69 6.04
CA LYS A 122 -10.57 -30.27 6.06
C LYS A 122 -10.37 -31.13 6.81
N SER A 123 -10.74 -31.08 7.00
CA SER A 123 -10.61 -31.75 7.39
C SER A 123 -10.74 -32.75 7.84
N ASP A 124 -11.03 -32.61 7.74
CA ASP A 124 -11.26 -33.41 7.93
C ASP A 124 -11.08 -34.37 8.09
N GLU A 125 -10.97 -34.25 8.00
CA GLU A 125 -10.84 -34.88 7.81
C GLU A 125 -10.65 -35.50 8.10
#